data_152e63094d5a802f5026ee9377abfe19
#
_entry.id   152e63094d5a802f5026ee9377abfe19
#
_cell.length_a   1.000
_cell.length_b   1.000
_cell.length_c   1.000
_cell.angle_alpha   90.00
_cell.angle_beta   90.00
_cell.angle_gamma   90.00
#
_symmetry.space_group_name_H-M   'P 1'
#
loop_
_entity.id
_entity.type
_entity.pdbx_description
1 polymer ?
#
loop_
_entity_poly.entity_id
_entity_poly.type
_entity_poly.pdbx_seq_one_letter_code
_entity_poly.pdbx_strand_id
1 'polypeptide(L)'
;VSQIRECAATLLKYAKSTGTSIFIIGHITKDGTIAGPKILEHIVDVVLQFEGDSNNIYRILRGIKNRFGATFEIGVFEMLDNGLRGVDNPSEILLTHYEEPLSGIAVGASADGVRPYLIEVQALVSGAAYGTPQRTTTGYDTKRMNMLLAVLEKRVGMKMFQKDVFLNFAGGFKVADPGLDLAVVAAVISSYYDRPVAEGVCCAGEIGLSGEVRPAPRTEQRISEAARLGFKRIIVSGYLGKGGKRPKGIEIVTINSIDQLPRALFVE
;
A
#
# COMPACT_ATOMS: atom_id res chain seq x y z
N VAL A 1 -7.89 31.28 -15.68
CA VAL A 1 -6.52 30.97 -15.19
C VAL A 1 -5.90 32.16 -14.48
N SER A 2 -5.91 33.39 -15.05
CA SER A 2 -5.29 34.55 -14.42
C SER A 2 -6.03 35.05 -13.16
N GLN A 3 -7.35 35.03 -13.13
CA GLN A 3 -8.17 35.41 -11.98
C GLN A 3 -7.92 34.51 -10.74
N ILE A 4 -7.87 33.20 -10.92
CA ILE A 4 -7.61 32.24 -9.82
C ILE A 4 -6.23 32.53 -9.21
N ARG A 5 -5.23 32.77 -10.05
CA ARG A 5 -3.87 33.12 -9.61
C ARG A 5 -3.81 34.39 -8.81
N GLU A 6 -4.52 35.42 -9.27
CA GLU A 6 -4.57 36.75 -8.64
C GLU A 6 -5.30 36.70 -7.29
N CYS A 7 -6.47 36.03 -7.24
CA CYS A 7 -7.20 35.78 -6.00
C CYS A 7 -6.34 35.01 -4.99
N ALA A 8 -5.70 33.93 -5.41
CA ALA A 8 -4.86 33.16 -4.52
C ALA A 8 -3.65 33.95 -4.00
N ALA A 9 -3.02 34.77 -4.86
CA ALA A 9 -1.92 35.64 -4.44
C ALA A 9 -2.36 36.68 -3.41
N THR A 10 -3.57 37.25 -3.59
CA THR A 10 -4.18 38.22 -2.66
C THR A 10 -4.46 37.56 -1.31
N LEU A 11 -5.08 36.37 -1.30
CA LEU A 11 -5.36 35.61 -0.08
C LEU A 11 -4.05 35.21 0.65
N LEU A 12 -3.03 34.82 -0.08
CA LEU A 12 -1.73 34.49 0.50
C LEU A 12 -1.08 35.73 1.16
N LYS A 13 -1.14 36.87 0.49
CA LYS A 13 -0.64 38.15 1.04
C LYS A 13 -1.38 38.53 2.33
N TYR A 14 -2.70 38.38 2.33
CA TYR A 14 -3.54 38.64 3.51
C TYR A 14 -3.16 37.68 4.65
N ALA A 15 -3.11 36.37 4.37
CA ALA A 15 -2.71 35.35 5.36
C ALA A 15 -1.37 35.69 6.04
N LYS A 16 -0.36 36.06 5.23
CA LYS A 16 0.96 36.40 5.74
C LYS A 16 1.02 37.70 6.52
N SER A 17 0.23 38.68 6.14
CA SER A 17 0.20 39.98 6.85
C SER A 17 -0.57 39.95 8.16
N THR A 18 -1.57 39.08 8.30
CA THR A 18 -2.42 38.97 9.48
C THR A 18 -2.15 37.80 10.37
N GLY A 19 -1.32 36.80 9.91
CA GLY A 19 -1.12 35.53 10.60
C GLY A 19 -2.35 34.61 10.54
N THR A 20 -3.32 34.89 9.67
CA THR A 20 -4.55 34.11 9.55
C THR A 20 -4.32 32.83 8.68
N SER A 21 -4.77 31.70 9.16
CA SER A 21 -4.79 30.45 8.36
C SER A 21 -5.97 30.48 7.39
N ILE A 22 -5.71 30.20 6.10
CA ILE A 22 -6.72 30.18 5.04
C ILE A 22 -6.78 28.78 4.43
N PHE A 23 -7.98 28.18 4.41
CA PHE A 23 -8.27 26.92 3.72
C PHE A 23 -9.01 27.24 2.43
N ILE A 24 -8.44 26.80 1.30
CA ILE A 24 -9.05 26.87 -0.02
C ILE A 24 -9.54 25.49 -0.40
N ILE A 25 -10.85 25.32 -0.59
CA ILE A 25 -11.45 24.06 -0.98
C ILE A 25 -11.54 24.01 -2.50
N GLY A 26 -10.97 22.96 -3.09
CA GLY A 26 -11.00 22.68 -4.52
C GLY A 26 -11.58 21.31 -4.82
N HIS A 27 -11.98 21.09 -6.07
CA HIS A 27 -12.42 19.80 -6.56
C HIS A 27 -11.35 19.14 -7.44
N ILE A 28 -11.28 17.82 -7.39
CA ILE A 28 -10.43 17.00 -8.25
C ILE A 28 -11.26 16.65 -9.51
N THR A 29 -10.64 16.73 -10.68
CA THR A 29 -11.23 16.24 -11.94
C THR A 29 -11.27 14.71 -11.95
N LYS A 30 -12.08 14.11 -12.85
CA LYS A 30 -12.16 12.63 -13.02
C LYS A 30 -10.81 11.98 -13.29
N ASP A 31 -9.84 12.70 -13.80
CA ASP A 31 -8.47 12.24 -14.07
C ASP A 31 -7.54 12.35 -12.86
N GLY A 32 -8.09 12.63 -11.66
CA GLY A 32 -7.31 12.76 -10.42
C GLY A 32 -6.45 14.03 -10.32
N THR A 33 -6.63 14.99 -11.23
CA THR A 33 -5.98 16.29 -11.17
C THR A 33 -6.89 17.33 -10.51
N ILE A 34 -6.30 18.28 -9.75
CA ILE A 34 -7.06 19.36 -9.16
C ILE A 34 -7.74 20.18 -10.27
N ALA A 35 -9.07 20.32 -10.20
CA ALA A 35 -9.84 21.15 -11.12
C ALA A 35 -9.44 22.62 -10.92
N GLY A 36 -8.56 23.10 -11.77
CA GLY A 36 -7.94 24.41 -11.71
C GLY A 36 -6.47 24.28 -12.10
N PRO A 37 -5.82 25.39 -12.42
CA PRO A 37 -4.44 25.31 -12.85
C PRO A 37 -3.58 24.77 -11.70
N LYS A 38 -2.67 23.83 -12.00
CA LYS A 38 -1.57 23.37 -11.10
C LYS A 38 -0.83 24.52 -10.41
N ILE A 39 -1.07 25.72 -10.87
CA ILE A 39 -0.58 26.99 -10.32
C ILE A 39 -0.98 27.16 -8.84
N LEU A 40 -2.17 26.72 -8.39
CA LEU A 40 -2.56 26.80 -6.97
C LEU A 40 -1.66 25.94 -6.09
N GLU A 41 -1.34 24.72 -6.54
CA GLU A 41 -0.43 23.83 -5.80
C GLU A 41 0.96 24.45 -5.59
N HIS A 42 1.43 25.25 -6.55
CA HIS A 42 2.71 25.93 -6.44
C HIS A 42 2.67 27.13 -5.50
N ILE A 43 1.53 27.82 -5.39
CA ILE A 43 1.37 29.06 -4.61
C ILE A 43 1.17 28.76 -3.13
N VAL A 44 0.32 27.78 -2.79
CA VAL A 44 -0.03 27.44 -1.39
C VAL A 44 1.11 26.73 -0.66
N ASP A 45 1.12 26.82 0.66
CA ASP A 45 2.15 26.19 1.50
C ASP A 45 1.89 24.71 1.72
N VAL A 46 0.63 24.30 1.80
CA VAL A 46 0.19 22.93 2.03
C VAL A 46 -0.88 22.54 1.01
N VAL A 47 -0.80 21.34 0.48
CA VAL A 47 -1.84 20.71 -0.35
C VAL A 47 -2.22 19.40 0.31
N LEU A 48 -3.48 19.28 0.68
CA LEU A 48 -4.10 18.08 1.22
C LEU A 48 -5.11 17.56 0.20
N GLN A 49 -5.10 16.28 -0.04
CA GLN A 49 -6.03 15.61 -0.95
C GLN A 49 -6.83 14.56 -0.21
N PHE A 50 -8.17 14.61 -0.37
CA PHE A 50 -9.04 13.51 0.00
C PHE A 50 -9.14 12.52 -1.16
N GLU A 51 -8.79 11.27 -0.90
CA GLU A 51 -8.95 10.15 -1.83
C GLU A 51 -10.10 9.26 -1.32
N GLY A 52 -10.92 8.75 -2.22
CA GLY A 52 -11.99 7.82 -1.90
C GLY A 52 -12.88 7.58 -3.10
N ASP A 53 -13.40 6.38 -3.20
CA ASP A 53 -14.38 5.98 -4.21
C ASP A 53 -15.79 6.12 -3.63
N SER A 54 -16.79 6.38 -4.48
CA SER A 54 -18.21 6.45 -4.10
C SER A 54 -18.74 5.16 -3.45
N ASN A 55 -18.10 4.02 -3.74
CA ASN A 55 -18.45 2.70 -3.20
C ASN A 55 -17.73 2.36 -1.89
N ASN A 56 -16.80 3.19 -1.44
CA ASN A 56 -16.00 2.96 -0.23
C ASN A 56 -16.47 3.85 0.91
N ILE A 57 -16.69 3.24 2.07
CA ILE A 57 -17.04 3.98 3.31
C ILE A 57 -15.85 4.76 3.88
N TYR A 58 -14.63 4.48 3.40
CA TYR A 58 -13.41 5.12 3.89
C TYR A 58 -12.94 6.24 2.96
N ARG A 59 -12.31 7.24 3.59
CA ARG A 59 -11.65 8.36 2.92
C ARG A 59 -10.24 8.49 3.45
N ILE A 60 -9.28 8.70 2.56
CA ILE A 60 -7.89 8.96 2.92
C ILE A 60 -7.60 10.43 2.71
N LEU A 61 -7.06 11.09 3.73
CA LEU A 61 -6.48 12.42 3.63
C LEU A 61 -4.97 12.28 3.48
N ARG A 62 -4.44 12.74 2.36
CA ARG A 62 -3.02 12.64 2.04
C ARG A 62 -2.39 14.02 1.86
N GLY A 63 -1.21 14.22 2.44
CA GLY A 63 -0.39 15.41 2.17
C GLY A 63 0.32 15.27 0.82
N ILE A 64 -0.03 16.09 -0.16
CA ILE A 64 0.63 16.14 -1.47
C ILE A 64 1.82 17.11 -1.44
N LYS A 65 1.70 18.19 -0.70
CA LYS A 65 2.72 19.20 -0.49
C LYS A 65 2.64 19.75 0.92
N ASN A 66 3.81 19.92 1.55
CA ASN A 66 3.92 20.60 2.84
C ASN A 66 5.29 21.28 2.92
N ARG A 67 5.30 22.62 2.93
CA ARG A 67 6.56 23.39 3.04
C ARG A 67 7.19 23.35 4.42
N PHE A 68 6.42 23.03 5.46
CA PHE A 68 6.83 23.13 6.85
C PHE A 68 6.97 21.80 7.55
N GLY A 69 6.73 20.68 6.83
CA GLY A 69 6.79 19.35 7.41
C GLY A 69 6.73 18.22 6.38
N ALA A 70 6.53 17.04 6.88
CA ALA A 70 6.44 15.83 6.06
C ALA A 70 5.15 15.78 5.22
N THR A 71 5.20 15.13 4.07
CA THR A 71 4.05 14.89 3.17
C THR A 71 3.55 13.47 3.21
N PHE A 72 4.23 12.57 3.92
CA PHE A 72 3.90 11.14 3.96
C PHE A 72 2.97 10.74 5.11
N GLU A 73 2.32 11.70 5.76
CA GLU A 73 1.29 11.38 6.74
C GLU A 73 -0.05 11.17 6.03
N ILE A 74 -0.73 10.09 6.39
CA ILE A 74 -2.08 9.80 5.93
C ILE A 74 -3.04 9.83 7.11
N GLY A 75 -4.20 10.45 6.90
CA GLY A 75 -5.35 10.35 7.79
C GLY A 75 -6.39 9.42 7.16
N VAL A 76 -6.87 8.44 7.90
CA VAL A 76 -7.96 7.58 7.46
C VAL A 76 -9.23 7.98 8.19
N PHE A 77 -10.30 8.15 7.45
CA PHE A 77 -11.61 8.53 7.96
C PHE A 77 -12.68 7.58 7.44
N GLU A 78 -13.61 7.26 8.29
CA GLU A 78 -14.82 6.52 7.94
C GLU A 78 -15.97 7.49 7.69
N MET A 79 -16.71 7.28 6.60
CA MET A 79 -17.90 8.05 6.26
C MET A 79 -19.09 7.45 6.99
N LEU A 80 -19.66 8.21 7.91
CA LEU A 80 -20.88 7.88 8.63
C LEU A 80 -22.03 8.80 8.19
N ASP A 81 -23.26 8.46 8.55
CA ASP A 81 -24.43 9.30 8.26
C ASP A 81 -24.34 10.71 8.85
N ASN A 82 -23.61 10.86 9.95
CA ASN A 82 -23.41 12.14 10.65
C ASN A 82 -22.06 12.84 10.30
N GLY A 83 -21.31 12.35 9.31
CA GLY A 83 -20.06 12.93 8.85
C GLY A 83 -18.86 11.97 8.89
N LEU A 84 -17.65 12.53 8.98
CA LEU A 84 -16.40 11.79 8.97
C LEU A 84 -15.94 11.47 10.41
N ARG A 85 -15.60 10.20 10.65
CA ARG A 85 -14.96 9.75 11.88
C ARG A 85 -13.49 9.39 11.59
N GLY A 86 -12.56 9.94 12.36
CA GLY A 86 -11.15 9.54 12.27
C GLY A 86 -10.95 8.08 12.70
N VAL A 87 -10.10 7.37 11.98
CA VAL A 87 -9.74 5.98 12.25
C VAL A 87 -8.34 5.96 12.84
N ASP A 88 -8.23 5.60 14.12
CA ASP A 88 -6.94 5.59 14.84
C ASP A 88 -6.02 4.45 14.40
N ASN A 89 -6.60 3.32 14.00
CA ASN A 89 -5.85 2.15 13.55
C ASN A 89 -6.31 1.69 12.16
N PRO A 90 -5.68 2.17 11.08
CA PRO A 90 -6.04 1.76 9.72
C PRO A 90 -5.99 0.25 9.49
N SER A 91 -5.12 -0.48 10.18
CA SER A 91 -4.96 -1.92 10.02
C SER A 91 -6.23 -2.70 10.43
N GLU A 92 -7.03 -2.21 11.37
CA GLU A 92 -8.28 -2.87 11.77
C GLU A 92 -9.31 -2.92 10.65
N ILE A 93 -9.21 -1.98 9.71
CA ILE A 93 -10.12 -1.86 8.57
C ILE A 93 -9.58 -2.61 7.35
N LEU A 94 -8.25 -2.67 7.24
CA LEU A 94 -7.55 -3.21 6.09
C LEU A 94 -7.24 -4.70 6.22
N LEU A 95 -7.63 -5.31 7.34
CA LEU A 95 -7.50 -6.75 7.61
C LEU A 95 -8.88 -7.35 7.82
N THR A 96 -9.18 -8.41 7.09
CA THR A 96 -10.43 -9.16 7.23
C THR A 96 -10.18 -10.39 8.11
N HIS A 97 -11.05 -10.62 9.07
CA HIS A 97 -11.05 -11.87 9.85
C HIS A 97 -11.91 -12.90 9.14
N TYR A 98 -11.29 -13.98 8.70
CA TYR A 98 -11.96 -15.11 8.07
C TYR A 98 -12.12 -16.25 9.08
N GLU A 99 -13.26 -16.93 9.08
CA GLU A 99 -13.48 -18.13 9.89
C GLU A 99 -12.58 -19.29 9.47
N GLU A 100 -12.31 -19.38 8.15
CA GLU A 100 -11.40 -20.38 7.57
C GLU A 100 -10.34 -19.68 6.72
N PRO A 101 -9.08 -20.18 6.73
CA PRO A 101 -8.02 -19.64 5.89
C PRO A 101 -8.35 -19.78 4.40
N LEU A 102 -8.26 -18.70 3.65
CA LEU A 102 -8.52 -18.65 2.21
C LEU A 102 -7.21 -18.56 1.41
N SER A 103 -7.16 -19.27 0.28
CA SER A 103 -6.05 -19.11 -0.67
C SER A 103 -6.13 -17.76 -1.38
N GLY A 104 -4.98 -17.27 -1.83
CA GLY A 104 -4.89 -15.99 -2.53
C GLY A 104 -4.87 -14.76 -1.62
N ILE A 105 -4.81 -14.93 -0.30
CA ILE A 105 -4.76 -13.84 0.66
C ILE A 105 -3.41 -13.81 1.36
N ALA A 106 -2.80 -12.64 1.41
CA ALA A 106 -1.58 -12.37 2.17
C ALA A 106 -1.66 -11.01 2.84
N VAL A 107 -0.93 -10.82 3.92
CA VAL A 107 -0.86 -9.55 4.63
C VAL A 107 0.49 -8.90 4.40
N GLY A 108 0.49 -7.65 3.97
CA GLY A 108 1.67 -6.83 3.81
C GLY A 108 1.78 -5.77 4.89
N ALA A 109 3.00 -5.55 5.39
CA ALA A 109 3.28 -4.44 6.28
C ALA A 109 3.78 -3.25 5.44
N SER A 110 2.96 -2.21 5.31
CA SER A 110 3.28 -0.95 4.63
C SER A 110 3.83 0.08 5.62
N ALA A 111 4.65 0.99 5.11
CA ALA A 111 5.12 2.18 5.82
C ALA A 111 5.04 3.41 4.89
N ASP A 112 3.96 3.50 4.13
CA ASP A 112 3.61 4.70 3.38
C ASP A 112 3.09 5.74 4.40
N GLY A 113 3.89 6.79 4.62
CA GLY A 113 3.66 7.74 5.70
C GLY A 113 4.55 7.54 6.94
N VAL A 114 4.22 8.23 8.02
CA VAL A 114 4.95 8.13 9.31
C VAL A 114 4.53 6.88 10.09
N ARG A 115 3.28 6.48 9.98
CA ARG A 115 2.74 5.34 10.68
C ARG A 115 2.73 4.11 9.76
N PRO A 116 3.38 3.00 10.17
CA PRO A 116 3.22 1.74 9.50
C PRO A 116 1.79 1.22 9.72
N TYR A 117 1.29 0.47 8.75
CA TYR A 117 0.01 -0.23 8.85
C TYR A 117 0.09 -1.56 8.12
N LEU A 118 -0.78 -2.49 8.47
CA LEU A 118 -0.93 -3.74 7.75
C LEU A 118 -2.09 -3.65 6.77
N ILE A 119 -1.94 -4.28 5.63
CA ILE A 119 -2.95 -4.31 4.57
C ILE A 119 -3.07 -5.71 3.98
N GLU A 120 -4.30 -6.13 3.79
CA GLU A 120 -4.60 -7.37 3.10
C GLU A 120 -4.46 -7.19 1.58
N VAL A 121 -3.78 -8.14 0.99
CA VAL A 121 -3.56 -8.27 -0.45
C VAL A 121 -4.26 -9.54 -0.91
N GLN A 122 -5.20 -9.39 -1.83
CA GLN A 122 -5.96 -10.49 -2.42
C GLN A 122 -5.50 -10.70 -3.87
N ALA A 123 -5.23 -11.94 -4.25
CA ALA A 123 -4.90 -12.33 -5.61
C ALA A 123 -5.75 -13.51 -6.06
N LEU A 124 -6.21 -13.46 -7.29
CA LEU A 124 -6.83 -14.58 -7.98
C LEU A 124 -6.02 -14.93 -9.22
N VAL A 125 -5.53 -16.15 -9.28
CA VAL A 125 -4.79 -16.71 -10.41
C VAL A 125 -5.60 -17.83 -11.02
N SER A 126 -6.03 -17.68 -12.26
CA SER A 126 -6.83 -18.67 -12.99
C SER A 126 -6.22 -19.00 -14.35
N GLY A 127 -6.72 -20.03 -15.02
CA GLY A 127 -6.36 -20.29 -16.42
C GLY A 127 -6.92 -19.20 -17.33
N ALA A 128 -6.13 -18.72 -18.29
CA ALA A 128 -6.61 -17.75 -19.28
C ALA A 128 -7.63 -18.41 -20.21
N ALA A 129 -8.90 -18.02 -20.09
CA ALA A 129 -10.00 -18.61 -20.84
C ALA A 129 -10.05 -18.13 -22.30
N TYR A 130 -9.52 -16.95 -22.61
CA TYR A 130 -9.70 -16.28 -23.92
C TYR A 130 -8.39 -16.09 -24.69
N GLY A 131 -7.39 -16.92 -24.45
CA GLY A 131 -6.13 -16.92 -25.20
C GLY A 131 -5.14 -15.80 -24.81
N THR A 132 -5.60 -14.60 -24.49
CA THR A 132 -4.75 -13.50 -23.99
C THR A 132 -4.96 -13.33 -22.49
N PRO A 133 -3.91 -13.51 -21.66
CA PRO A 133 -4.02 -13.38 -20.22
C PRO A 133 -4.48 -11.98 -19.79
N GLN A 134 -5.49 -11.94 -18.94
CA GLN A 134 -5.97 -10.71 -18.31
C GLN A 134 -5.17 -10.42 -17.03
N ARG A 135 -4.78 -9.16 -16.87
CA ARG A 135 -3.99 -8.71 -15.70
C ARG A 135 -4.53 -7.39 -15.23
N THR A 136 -5.23 -7.43 -14.10
CA THR A 136 -5.94 -6.28 -13.54
C THR A 136 -5.57 -6.08 -12.07
N THR A 137 -5.43 -4.83 -11.68
CA THR A 137 -5.13 -4.46 -10.29
C THR A 137 -6.08 -3.38 -9.78
N THR A 138 -6.47 -3.51 -8.53
CA THR A 138 -7.10 -2.45 -7.76
C THR A 138 -6.18 -2.06 -6.60
N GLY A 139 -5.79 -0.80 -6.53
CA GLY A 139 -4.93 -0.30 -5.45
C GLY A 139 -3.42 -0.48 -5.65
N TYR A 140 -2.98 -1.19 -6.68
CA TYR A 140 -1.56 -1.43 -6.99
C TYR A 140 -1.22 -1.12 -8.44
N ASP A 141 0.02 -0.81 -8.74
CA ASP A 141 0.47 -0.51 -10.11
C ASP A 141 0.52 -1.77 -10.97
N THR A 142 -0.24 -1.78 -12.07
CA THR A 142 -0.34 -2.93 -12.98
C THR A 142 0.99 -3.24 -13.66
N LYS A 143 1.83 -2.23 -13.96
CA LYS A 143 3.14 -2.45 -14.58
C LYS A 143 4.07 -3.13 -13.58
N ARG A 144 4.02 -2.72 -12.31
CA ARG A 144 4.78 -3.36 -11.22
C ARG A 144 4.35 -4.81 -11.03
N MET A 145 3.04 -5.09 -10.98
CA MET A 145 2.53 -6.47 -10.91
C MET A 145 3.05 -7.32 -12.08
N ASN A 146 2.97 -6.83 -13.31
CA ASN A 146 3.46 -7.56 -14.49
C ASN A 146 4.94 -7.89 -14.40
N MET A 147 5.74 -6.99 -13.86
CA MET A 147 7.16 -7.22 -13.60
C MET A 147 7.37 -8.34 -12.57
N LEU A 148 6.62 -8.32 -11.47
CA LEU A 148 6.69 -9.37 -10.44
C LEU A 148 6.27 -10.74 -10.98
N LEU A 149 5.23 -10.81 -11.83
CA LEU A 149 4.81 -12.04 -12.49
C LEU A 149 5.91 -12.61 -13.41
N ALA A 150 6.63 -11.75 -14.14
CA ALA A 150 7.77 -12.17 -14.95
C ALA A 150 8.94 -12.68 -14.10
N VAL A 151 9.18 -12.10 -12.93
CA VAL A 151 10.18 -12.58 -11.96
C VAL A 151 9.77 -13.96 -11.42
N LEU A 152 8.50 -14.16 -11.04
CA LEU A 152 7.98 -15.45 -10.59
C LEU A 152 8.14 -16.53 -11.67
N GLU A 153 7.83 -16.22 -12.91
CA GLU A 153 7.99 -17.14 -14.02
C GLU A 153 9.45 -17.54 -14.22
N LYS A 154 10.34 -16.55 -14.25
CA LYS A 154 11.76 -16.80 -14.57
C LYS A 154 12.54 -17.40 -13.40
N ARG A 155 12.23 -17.04 -12.14
CA ARG A 155 13.06 -17.38 -10.96
C ARG A 155 12.46 -18.49 -10.11
N VAL A 156 11.13 -18.60 -10.06
CA VAL A 156 10.43 -19.64 -9.29
C VAL A 156 9.95 -20.78 -10.20
N GLY A 157 9.89 -20.53 -11.52
CA GLY A 157 9.43 -21.53 -12.49
C GLY A 157 7.92 -21.66 -12.59
N MET A 158 7.18 -20.67 -12.08
CA MET A 158 5.72 -20.65 -12.16
C MET A 158 5.25 -20.30 -13.57
N LYS A 159 4.32 -21.08 -14.13
CA LYS A 159 3.83 -20.86 -15.51
C LYS A 159 2.78 -19.75 -15.55
N MET A 160 3.25 -18.48 -15.56
CA MET A 160 2.37 -17.31 -15.51
C MET A 160 1.89 -16.83 -16.90
N PHE A 161 2.49 -17.29 -17.98
CA PHE A 161 2.21 -16.83 -19.34
C PHE A 161 0.79 -17.16 -19.83
N GLN A 162 0.13 -18.19 -19.26
CA GLN A 162 -1.24 -18.59 -19.57
C GLN A 162 -2.19 -18.41 -18.38
N LYS A 163 -1.91 -17.46 -17.50
CA LYS A 163 -2.69 -17.21 -16.31
C LYS A 163 -3.27 -15.80 -16.30
N ASP A 164 -4.57 -15.73 -16.07
CA ASP A 164 -5.23 -14.50 -15.65
C ASP A 164 -4.82 -14.21 -14.22
N VAL A 165 -4.55 -12.95 -13.93
CA VAL A 165 -4.18 -12.49 -12.58
C VAL A 165 -4.96 -11.23 -12.23
N PHE A 166 -5.75 -11.33 -11.16
CA PHE A 166 -6.48 -10.22 -10.58
C PHE A 166 -5.91 -9.95 -9.19
N LEU A 167 -5.60 -8.69 -8.92
CA LEU A 167 -5.04 -8.24 -7.65
C LEU A 167 -5.89 -7.13 -7.07
N ASN A 168 -6.19 -7.23 -5.77
CA ASN A 168 -6.95 -6.23 -5.04
C ASN A 168 -6.31 -5.95 -3.69
N PHE A 169 -6.11 -4.68 -3.35
CA PHE A 169 -5.80 -4.26 -2.00
C PHE A 169 -7.09 -3.96 -1.25
N ALA A 170 -7.22 -4.47 -0.02
CA ALA A 170 -8.38 -4.25 0.82
C ALA A 170 -8.69 -2.75 0.97
N GLY A 171 -9.98 -2.42 0.97
CA GLY A 171 -10.43 -1.03 1.05
C GLY A 171 -10.22 -0.19 -0.22
N GLY A 172 -9.69 -0.75 -1.32
CA GLY A 172 -9.45 -0.03 -2.58
C GLY A 172 -8.37 1.05 -2.48
N PHE A 173 -7.52 1.01 -1.47
CA PHE A 173 -6.45 1.99 -1.26
C PHE A 173 -5.38 1.88 -2.33
N LYS A 174 -5.02 3.01 -2.93
CA LYS A 174 -3.83 3.07 -3.79
C LYS A 174 -2.58 3.15 -2.92
N VAL A 175 -1.74 2.12 -3.01
CA VAL A 175 -0.47 2.06 -2.28
C VAL A 175 0.69 2.04 -3.27
N ALA A 176 1.63 2.96 -3.08
CA ALA A 176 2.83 3.08 -3.93
C ALA A 176 4.09 2.57 -3.21
N ASP A 177 3.94 1.74 -2.19
CA ASP A 177 5.05 1.23 -1.36
C ASP A 177 5.67 -0.03 -1.98
N PRO A 178 6.92 0.01 -2.49
CA PRO A 178 7.60 -1.17 -3.01
C PRO A 178 7.79 -2.28 -1.97
N GLY A 179 7.76 -1.93 -0.68
CA GLY A 179 7.84 -2.89 0.42
C GLY A 179 6.69 -3.88 0.48
N LEU A 180 5.63 -3.68 -0.30
CA LEU A 180 4.50 -4.61 -0.44
C LEU A 180 4.68 -5.65 -1.55
N ASP A 181 5.73 -5.56 -2.37
CA ASP A 181 5.98 -6.54 -3.44
C ASP A 181 5.97 -7.98 -2.91
N LEU A 182 6.57 -8.19 -1.75
CA LEU A 182 6.66 -9.52 -1.15
C LEU A 182 5.28 -10.07 -0.76
N ALA A 183 4.37 -9.21 -0.27
CA ALA A 183 3.00 -9.60 0.03
C ALA A 183 2.17 -9.85 -1.24
N VAL A 184 2.36 -9.03 -2.28
CA VAL A 184 1.73 -9.24 -3.59
C VAL A 184 2.12 -10.60 -4.16
N VAL A 185 3.39 -10.92 -4.15
CA VAL A 185 3.89 -12.21 -4.63
C VAL A 185 3.42 -13.35 -3.74
N ALA A 186 3.36 -13.17 -2.42
CA ALA A 186 2.82 -14.16 -1.49
C ALA A 186 1.36 -14.49 -1.80
N ALA A 187 0.51 -13.49 -2.04
CA ALA A 187 -0.89 -13.69 -2.44
C ALA A 187 -1.00 -14.43 -3.79
N VAL A 188 -0.17 -14.05 -4.78
CA VAL A 188 -0.13 -14.71 -6.09
C VAL A 188 0.30 -16.18 -5.95
N ILE A 189 1.33 -16.47 -5.18
CA ILE A 189 1.81 -17.84 -4.92
C ILE A 189 0.73 -18.66 -4.21
N SER A 190 0.08 -18.09 -3.21
CA SER A 190 -1.01 -18.73 -2.46
C SER A 190 -2.16 -19.10 -3.39
N SER A 191 -2.61 -18.18 -4.25
CA SER A 191 -3.67 -18.44 -5.22
C SER A 191 -3.25 -19.45 -6.31
N TYR A 192 -2.00 -19.37 -6.78
CA TYR A 192 -1.50 -20.27 -7.83
C TYR A 192 -1.48 -21.74 -7.38
N TYR A 193 -1.11 -22.00 -6.12
CA TYR A 193 -1.06 -23.34 -5.55
C TYR A 193 -2.36 -23.71 -4.82
N ASP A 194 -3.35 -22.82 -4.79
CA ASP A 194 -4.59 -22.96 -4.03
C ASP A 194 -4.35 -23.38 -2.57
N ARG A 195 -3.38 -22.74 -1.95
CA ARG A 195 -2.95 -23.01 -0.58
C ARG A 195 -2.92 -21.74 0.25
N PRO A 196 -3.67 -21.67 1.37
CA PRO A 196 -3.65 -20.50 2.25
C PRO A 196 -2.27 -20.20 2.81
N VAL A 197 -1.95 -18.92 2.99
CA VAL A 197 -0.79 -18.48 3.77
C VAL A 197 -1.04 -18.85 5.24
N ALA A 198 0.00 -19.30 5.95
CA ALA A 198 -0.14 -19.66 7.35
C ALA A 198 -0.65 -18.48 8.20
N GLU A 199 -1.50 -18.78 9.17
CA GLU A 199 -2.13 -17.77 10.03
C GLU A 199 -1.10 -16.98 10.84
N GLY A 200 -1.30 -15.68 10.94
CA GLY A 200 -0.41 -14.77 11.67
C GLY A 200 0.91 -14.48 10.96
N VAL A 201 1.00 -14.78 9.65
CA VAL A 201 2.15 -14.43 8.80
C VAL A 201 1.89 -13.15 8.04
N CYS A 202 2.85 -12.22 8.04
CA CYS A 202 2.85 -11.05 7.17
C CYS A 202 4.21 -10.88 6.48
N CYS A 203 4.25 -10.01 5.48
CA CYS A 203 5.42 -9.84 4.61
C CYS A 203 5.80 -8.37 4.47
N ALA A 204 7.11 -8.07 4.34
CA ALA A 204 7.61 -6.77 3.96
C ALA A 204 8.95 -6.88 3.23
N GLY A 205 9.00 -6.48 1.96
CA GLY A 205 10.21 -6.49 1.16
C GLY A 205 9.96 -6.05 -0.28
N GLU A 206 10.93 -5.41 -0.87
CA GLU A 206 10.95 -5.09 -2.29
C GLU A 206 11.56 -6.24 -3.08
N ILE A 207 11.06 -6.52 -4.27
CA ILE A 207 11.58 -7.57 -5.15
C ILE A 207 12.27 -6.92 -6.36
N GLY A 208 13.54 -7.28 -6.55
CA GLY A 208 14.31 -6.89 -7.73
C GLY A 208 14.13 -7.85 -8.91
N LEU A 209 14.56 -7.42 -10.09
CA LEU A 209 14.41 -8.17 -11.35
C LEU A 209 15.20 -9.50 -11.38
N SER A 210 16.24 -9.62 -10.55
CA SER A 210 17.00 -10.86 -10.42
C SER A 210 16.36 -11.85 -9.45
N GLY A 211 15.22 -11.48 -8.81
CA GLY A 211 14.54 -12.28 -7.80
C GLY A 211 15.09 -12.07 -6.39
N GLU A 212 16.01 -11.14 -6.21
CA GLU A 212 16.52 -10.76 -4.89
C GLU A 212 15.44 -10.04 -4.09
N VAL A 213 15.41 -10.30 -2.78
CA VAL A 213 14.53 -9.61 -1.82
C VAL A 213 15.33 -8.51 -1.13
N ARG A 214 14.98 -7.26 -1.41
CA ARG A 214 15.61 -6.07 -0.85
C ARG A 214 14.88 -5.60 0.40
N PRO A 215 15.59 -4.98 1.37
CA PRO A 215 14.93 -4.40 2.53
C PRO A 215 14.02 -3.25 2.12
N ALA A 216 12.79 -3.29 2.60
CA ALA A 216 11.88 -2.16 2.47
C ALA A 216 12.33 -1.00 3.37
N PRO A 217 12.10 0.26 2.99
CA PRO A 217 12.32 1.38 3.88
C PRO A 217 11.56 1.19 5.21
N ARG A 218 12.17 1.58 6.33
CA ARG A 218 11.55 1.50 7.67
C ARG A 218 11.15 0.08 8.09
N THR A 219 11.91 -0.92 7.73
CA THR A 219 11.60 -2.33 8.04
C THR A 219 11.39 -2.55 9.55
N GLU A 220 12.13 -1.89 10.44
CA GLU A 220 11.97 -2.00 11.88
C GLU A 220 10.59 -1.53 12.37
N GLN A 221 10.06 -0.44 11.78
CA GLN A 221 8.74 0.06 12.10
C GLN A 221 7.65 -0.91 11.61
N ARG A 222 7.82 -1.51 10.43
CA ARG A 222 6.91 -2.55 9.90
C ARG A 222 6.88 -3.77 10.81
N ILE A 223 8.03 -4.23 11.27
CA ILE A 223 8.14 -5.35 12.22
C ILE A 223 7.46 -5.00 13.55
N SER A 224 7.69 -3.79 14.06
CA SER A 224 7.09 -3.33 15.31
C SER A 224 5.57 -3.26 15.23
N GLU A 225 5.03 -2.80 14.11
CA GLU A 225 3.58 -2.74 13.87
C GLU A 225 2.97 -4.14 13.74
N ALA A 226 3.62 -5.04 13.01
CA ALA A 226 3.19 -6.43 12.92
C ALA A 226 3.14 -7.11 14.30
N ALA A 227 4.15 -6.89 15.13
CA ALA A 227 4.19 -7.39 16.50
C ALA A 227 3.08 -6.78 17.37
N ARG A 228 2.83 -5.46 17.25
CA ARG A 228 1.77 -4.75 17.98
C ARG A 228 0.37 -5.30 17.66
N LEU A 229 0.16 -5.69 16.40
CA LEU A 229 -1.11 -6.25 15.91
C LEU A 229 -1.24 -7.77 16.14
N GLY A 230 -0.29 -8.40 16.85
CA GLY A 230 -0.37 -9.80 17.24
C GLY A 230 0.03 -10.80 16.16
N PHE A 231 0.67 -10.35 15.07
CA PHE A 231 1.23 -11.27 14.09
C PHE A 231 2.34 -12.10 14.70
N LYS A 232 2.33 -13.40 14.39
CA LYS A 232 3.27 -14.39 14.94
C LYS A 232 4.60 -14.39 14.19
N ARG A 233 4.54 -14.04 12.89
CA ARG A 233 5.71 -14.10 11.99
C ARG A 233 5.67 -12.97 10.96
N ILE A 234 6.83 -12.41 10.67
CA ILE A 234 7.03 -11.50 9.54
C ILE A 234 8.17 -11.98 8.65
N ILE A 235 7.91 -12.06 7.34
CA ILE A 235 8.92 -12.41 6.33
C ILE A 235 9.49 -11.12 5.76
N VAL A 236 10.82 -10.96 5.85
CA VAL A 236 11.52 -9.76 5.40
C VAL A 236 12.81 -10.11 4.66
N SER A 237 13.46 -9.11 4.07
CA SER A 237 14.78 -9.27 3.44
C SER A 237 15.86 -9.69 4.46
N GLY A 238 16.73 -10.62 4.07
CA GLY A 238 17.92 -10.99 4.84
C GLY A 238 19.03 -9.93 4.86
N TYR A 239 18.94 -8.92 4.01
CA TYR A 239 19.88 -7.78 3.97
C TYR A 239 19.53 -6.68 4.99
N LEU A 240 18.89 -7.04 6.09
CA LEU A 240 18.64 -6.13 7.20
C LEU A 240 19.97 -5.72 7.85
N GLY A 241 20.17 -4.41 8.04
CA GLY A 241 21.34 -3.89 8.74
C GLY A 241 21.47 -4.50 10.14
N LYS A 242 22.71 -4.73 10.59
CA LYS A 242 22.99 -5.20 11.94
C LYS A 242 22.69 -4.05 12.92
N GLY A 243 21.64 -4.14 13.74
CA GLY A 243 21.48 -3.19 14.83
C GLY A 243 20.08 -2.78 15.28
N GLY A 244 19.00 -3.25 14.63
CA GLY A 244 17.64 -2.90 15.04
C GLY A 244 17.15 -3.59 16.30
N LYS A 245 16.37 -2.88 17.12
CA LYS A 245 15.63 -3.50 18.23
C LYS A 245 14.61 -4.47 17.67
N ARG A 246 14.76 -5.75 17.94
CA ARG A 246 13.77 -6.78 17.58
C ARG A 246 12.65 -6.77 18.63
N PRO A 247 11.41 -6.48 18.26
CA PRO A 247 10.29 -6.57 19.19
C PRO A 247 10.13 -8.01 19.68
N LYS A 248 9.67 -8.16 20.92
CA LYS A 248 9.34 -9.46 21.48
C LYS A 248 7.99 -9.93 20.92
N GLY A 249 7.82 -11.24 20.79
CA GLY A 249 6.53 -11.85 20.43
C GLY A 249 6.28 -12.04 18.93
N ILE A 250 7.24 -11.71 18.07
CA ILE A 250 7.15 -11.98 16.63
C ILE A 250 8.42 -12.69 16.13
N GLU A 251 8.25 -13.73 15.35
CA GLU A 251 9.34 -14.40 14.65
C GLU A 251 9.69 -13.63 13.37
N ILE A 252 10.97 -13.31 13.19
CA ILE A 252 11.46 -12.63 11.99
C ILE A 252 12.12 -13.67 11.09
N VAL A 253 11.45 -14.02 10.00
CA VAL A 253 11.98 -14.92 8.96
C VAL A 253 12.63 -14.06 7.88
N THR A 254 13.88 -14.33 7.60
CA THR A 254 14.63 -13.61 6.57
C THR A 254 14.84 -14.44 5.32
N ILE A 255 14.57 -13.84 4.16
CA ILE A 255 14.84 -14.44 2.86
C ILE A 255 15.65 -13.48 1.99
N ASN A 256 16.54 -14.02 1.15
CA ASN A 256 17.38 -13.24 0.25
C ASN A 256 16.90 -13.32 -1.20
N SER A 257 16.15 -14.35 -1.53
CA SER A 257 15.65 -14.60 -2.88
C SER A 257 14.23 -15.14 -2.85
N ILE A 258 13.49 -14.82 -3.91
CA ILE A 258 12.05 -15.10 -4.02
C ILE A 258 11.71 -16.60 -4.06
N ASP A 259 12.62 -17.45 -4.49
CA ASP A 259 12.45 -18.91 -4.47
C ASP A 259 12.35 -19.49 -3.05
N GLN A 260 12.82 -18.78 -2.03
CA GLN A 260 12.69 -19.15 -0.63
C GLN A 260 11.29 -18.87 -0.06
N LEU A 261 10.54 -17.95 -0.70
CA LEU A 261 9.26 -17.49 -0.18
C LEU A 261 8.21 -18.61 -0.01
N PRO A 262 7.99 -19.54 -0.97
CA PRO A 262 6.97 -20.58 -0.80
C PRO A 262 7.17 -21.42 0.47
N ARG A 263 8.41 -21.73 0.84
CA ARG A 263 8.73 -22.47 2.07
C ARG A 263 8.44 -21.65 3.34
N ALA A 264 8.62 -20.33 3.27
CA ALA A 264 8.37 -19.47 4.41
C ALA A 264 6.87 -19.19 4.63
N LEU A 265 6.06 -19.23 3.54
CA LEU A 265 4.61 -18.98 3.59
C LEU A 265 3.82 -20.19 4.10
N PHE A 266 4.21 -21.40 3.69
CA PHE A 266 3.46 -22.63 3.89
C PHE A 266 4.16 -23.54 4.92
N VAL A 267 4.41 -22.99 6.10
CA VAL A 267 4.97 -23.80 7.21
C VAL A 267 3.92 -24.83 7.65
N GLU A 268 4.34 -26.09 7.70
CA GLU A 268 3.55 -27.19 8.28
C GLU A 268 3.45 -27.05 9.79
#